data_88d93345c1d60d1e68de8e35a29bdc43
#
_entry.id   88d93345c1d60d1e68de8e35a29bdc43
#
_cell.length_a   1.000
_cell.length_b   1.000
_cell.length_c   1.000
_cell.angle_alpha   90.00
_cell.angle_beta   90.00
_cell.angle_gamma   90.00
#
_symmetry.space_group_name_H-M   'P 1'
#
loop_
_entity.id
_entity.type
_entity.pdbx_description
1 polymer ?
#
loop_
_entity_poly.entity_id
_entity_poly.type
_entity_poly.pdbx_seq_one_letter_code
_entity_poly.pdbx_strand_id
1 'polypeptide(L)'
;MEKAIHHLASAVTRDPLFALAHATLSFACATRHFEFDPTNTWLEKAEFHCQRALELEPELPEGHVARAFLLWGPSRNFQHLEAIAALKRALSLQNNLPHAYNRLGTILAHIGLLDRAREMYERGRPFQPQKAVSHSIVQVYLWSQQYERAHTELEAWRKESPNNKYAIYFGPQPHMMAGNWKAAKTMLGEALQRLPDEPLIISLKGVLHALTGNVEQALGCIARACASPKSFGHAHHTYYQIACIHALTRRRRAGFEWLERSVSTGFACWPFFLKDPCLKNIRELPEFELLVSSLQTK
;
A
#
# COMPACT_ATOMS: atom_id res chain seq x y z
N MET A 1 17.88 -2.12 -6.47
CA MET A 1 17.43 -0.72 -6.66
C MET A 1 18.62 0.23 -6.81
N GLU A 2 19.57 0.28 -5.88
CA GLU A 2 20.73 1.21 -5.94
C GLU A 2 21.56 1.12 -7.22
N LYS A 3 21.89 -0.10 -7.64
CA LYS A 3 22.58 -0.31 -8.92
C LYS A 3 21.79 0.25 -10.13
N ALA A 4 20.48 0.06 -10.15
CA ALA A 4 19.63 0.59 -11.21
C ALA A 4 19.63 2.13 -11.22
N ILE A 5 19.49 2.76 -10.06
CA ILE A 5 19.58 4.24 -9.92
C ILE A 5 20.94 4.74 -10.41
N HIS A 6 22.04 4.07 -10.04
CA HIS A 6 23.38 4.44 -10.46
C HIS A 6 23.55 4.36 -12.00
N HIS A 7 23.10 3.28 -12.63
CA HIS A 7 23.18 3.14 -14.09
C HIS A 7 22.30 4.16 -14.82
N LEU A 8 21.09 4.41 -14.33
CA LEU A 8 20.20 5.41 -14.90
C LEU A 8 20.75 6.83 -14.76
N ALA A 9 21.34 7.16 -13.59
CA ALA A 9 22.02 8.44 -13.39
C ALA A 9 23.20 8.61 -14.36
N SER A 10 23.98 7.55 -14.59
CA SER A 10 25.06 7.56 -15.59
C SER A 10 24.53 7.74 -17.01
N ALA A 11 23.38 7.13 -17.34
CA ALA A 11 22.75 7.26 -18.66
C ALA A 11 22.32 8.71 -18.94
N VAL A 12 21.61 9.36 -18.01
CA VAL A 12 21.16 10.77 -18.18
C VAL A 12 22.32 11.76 -18.13
N THR A 13 23.45 11.41 -17.51
CA THR A 13 24.66 12.22 -17.55
C THR A 13 25.33 12.17 -18.92
N ARG A 14 25.34 10.98 -19.56
CA ARG A 14 25.91 10.79 -20.89
C ARG A 14 25.01 11.35 -22.01
N ASP A 15 23.73 11.19 -21.85
CA ASP A 15 22.72 11.71 -22.77
C ASP A 15 21.60 12.44 -22.00
N PRO A 16 21.74 13.75 -21.81
CA PRO A 16 20.73 14.56 -21.11
C PRO A 16 19.39 14.70 -21.84
N LEU A 17 19.30 14.23 -23.09
CA LEU A 17 18.07 14.24 -23.89
C LEU A 17 17.36 12.88 -23.90
N PHE A 18 17.87 11.87 -23.18
CA PHE A 18 17.28 10.54 -23.10
C PHE A 18 16.04 10.53 -22.18
N ALA A 19 14.88 10.88 -22.73
CA ALA A 19 13.61 11.03 -22.00
C ALA A 19 13.22 9.78 -21.21
N LEU A 20 13.33 8.58 -21.81
CA LEU A 20 13.01 7.32 -21.16
C LEU A 20 13.92 7.04 -19.93
N ALA A 21 15.22 7.37 -20.01
CA ALA A 21 16.12 7.22 -18.88
C ALA A 21 15.75 8.16 -17.73
N HIS A 22 15.36 9.40 -18.05
CA HIS A 22 14.82 10.35 -17.07
C HIS A 22 13.52 9.83 -16.40
N ALA A 23 12.55 9.33 -17.17
CA ALA A 23 11.31 8.77 -16.63
C ALA A 23 11.58 7.58 -15.70
N THR A 24 12.47 6.66 -16.11
CA THR A 24 12.82 5.47 -15.35
C THR A 24 13.60 5.82 -14.08
N LEU A 25 14.49 6.82 -14.12
CA LEU A 25 15.22 7.31 -12.96
C LEU A 25 14.26 7.99 -11.96
N SER A 26 13.31 8.79 -12.45
CA SER A 26 12.26 9.37 -11.63
C SER A 26 11.47 8.29 -10.89
N PHE A 27 10.98 7.27 -11.60
CA PHE A 27 10.26 6.15 -11.03
C PHE A 27 11.07 5.42 -9.95
N ALA A 28 12.36 5.16 -10.20
CA ALA A 28 13.23 4.49 -9.24
C ALA A 28 13.48 5.35 -7.98
N CYS A 29 13.69 6.65 -8.13
CA CYS A 29 13.86 7.59 -7.02
C CYS A 29 12.55 7.75 -6.21
N ALA A 30 11.40 7.87 -6.88
CA ALA A 30 10.09 7.93 -6.22
C ALA A 30 9.79 6.65 -5.43
N THR A 31 10.10 5.49 -5.99
CA THR A 31 9.96 4.20 -5.29
C THR A 31 10.89 4.12 -4.08
N ARG A 32 12.14 4.59 -4.21
CA ARG A 32 13.08 4.62 -3.09
C ARG A 32 12.58 5.52 -1.97
N HIS A 33 12.12 6.72 -2.30
CA HIS A 33 11.54 7.65 -1.33
C HIS A 33 10.34 7.02 -0.60
N PHE A 34 9.43 6.41 -1.34
CA PHE A 34 8.20 5.84 -0.81
C PHE A 34 8.42 4.61 0.09
N GLU A 35 9.33 3.70 -0.30
CA GLU A 35 9.45 2.38 0.33
C GLU A 35 10.60 2.25 1.33
N PHE A 36 11.68 3.04 1.17
CA PHE A 36 12.95 2.75 1.84
C PHE A 36 13.57 3.94 2.56
N ASP A 37 13.49 5.15 2.00
CA ASP A 37 14.24 6.30 2.47
C ASP A 37 13.45 7.59 2.25
N PRO A 38 12.72 8.09 3.26
CA PRO A 38 11.80 9.23 3.15
C PRO A 38 12.52 10.59 3.07
N THR A 39 13.82 10.62 2.81
CA THR A 39 14.55 11.88 2.66
C THR A 39 14.09 12.67 1.43
N ASN A 40 14.00 13.99 1.56
CA ASN A 40 13.55 14.86 0.47
C ASN A 40 14.46 14.79 -0.77
N THR A 41 15.73 14.44 -0.60
CA THR A 41 16.68 14.29 -1.71
C THR A 41 16.19 13.32 -2.79
N TRP A 42 15.52 12.23 -2.40
CA TRP A 42 14.98 11.27 -3.36
C TRP A 42 13.73 11.80 -4.05
N LEU A 43 12.90 12.53 -3.32
CA LEU A 43 11.72 13.18 -3.87
C LEU A 43 12.09 14.27 -4.88
N GLU A 44 13.03 15.16 -4.54
CA GLU A 44 13.53 16.22 -5.41
C GLU A 44 14.13 15.67 -6.71
N LYS A 45 14.94 14.61 -6.61
CA LYS A 45 15.46 13.91 -7.79
C LYS A 45 14.35 13.32 -8.65
N ALA A 46 13.36 12.68 -8.02
CA ALA A 46 12.25 12.08 -8.74
C ALA A 46 11.42 13.16 -9.47
N GLU A 47 11.12 14.28 -8.82
CA GLU A 47 10.39 15.40 -9.43
C GLU A 47 11.16 16.03 -10.59
N PHE A 48 12.44 16.32 -10.40
CA PHE A 48 13.30 16.87 -11.46
C PHE A 48 13.31 15.95 -12.71
N HIS A 49 13.57 14.67 -12.53
CA HIS A 49 13.66 13.75 -13.66
C HIS A 49 12.28 13.46 -14.30
N CYS A 50 11.18 13.46 -13.53
CA CYS A 50 9.83 13.37 -14.09
C CYS A 50 9.52 14.56 -14.98
N GLN A 51 9.78 15.76 -14.48
CA GLN A 51 9.57 16.99 -15.24
C GLN A 51 10.41 16.96 -16.53
N ARG A 52 11.69 16.63 -16.42
CA ARG A 52 12.59 16.61 -17.58
C ARG A 52 12.15 15.60 -18.63
N ALA A 53 11.70 14.41 -18.23
CA ALA A 53 11.19 13.40 -19.16
C ALA A 53 10.00 13.92 -19.97
N LEU A 54 9.02 14.55 -19.32
CA LEU A 54 7.82 15.05 -19.96
C LEU A 54 8.02 16.38 -20.74
N GLU A 55 9.07 17.15 -20.42
CA GLU A 55 9.50 18.27 -21.25
C GLU A 55 10.12 17.80 -22.57
N LEU A 56 10.94 16.74 -22.51
CA LEU A 56 11.57 16.17 -23.70
C LEU A 56 10.58 15.41 -24.58
N GLU A 57 9.68 14.65 -23.96
CA GLU A 57 8.70 13.80 -24.63
C GLU A 57 7.35 13.83 -23.86
N PRO A 58 6.46 14.80 -24.18
CA PRO A 58 5.20 14.98 -23.46
C PRO A 58 4.25 13.79 -23.49
N GLU A 59 4.38 12.91 -24.49
CA GLU A 59 3.57 11.71 -24.65
C GLU A 59 4.32 10.43 -24.28
N LEU A 60 5.43 10.51 -23.54
CA LEU A 60 6.15 9.34 -23.05
C LEU A 60 5.31 8.60 -21.99
N PRO A 61 4.90 7.35 -22.24
CA PRO A 61 4.04 6.61 -21.31
C PRO A 61 4.68 6.43 -19.93
N GLU A 62 5.98 6.12 -19.88
CA GLU A 62 6.75 5.96 -18.65
C GLU A 62 6.87 7.26 -17.85
N GLY A 63 6.88 8.41 -18.52
CA GLY A 63 6.84 9.73 -17.89
C GLY A 63 5.53 9.94 -17.12
N HIS A 64 4.40 9.56 -17.69
CA HIS A 64 3.10 9.61 -17.01
C HIS A 64 3.01 8.60 -15.86
N VAL A 65 3.62 7.40 -15.98
CA VAL A 65 3.73 6.45 -14.86
C VAL A 65 4.55 7.06 -13.73
N ALA A 66 5.72 7.63 -14.00
CA ALA A 66 6.55 8.29 -12.99
C ALA A 66 5.79 9.42 -12.28
N ARG A 67 5.06 10.26 -13.05
CA ARG A 67 4.21 11.32 -12.50
C ARG A 67 3.15 10.78 -11.54
N ALA A 68 2.50 9.68 -11.87
CA ALA A 68 1.50 9.06 -11.00
C ALA A 68 2.10 8.55 -9.69
N PHE A 69 3.33 8.03 -9.70
CA PHE A 69 4.04 7.62 -8.49
C PHE A 69 4.37 8.80 -7.56
N LEU A 70 4.68 9.96 -8.11
CA LEU A 70 4.88 11.20 -7.35
C LEU A 70 3.57 11.73 -6.76
N LEU A 71 2.49 11.74 -7.55
CA LEU A 71 1.18 12.24 -7.14
C LEU A 71 0.57 11.38 -6.02
N TRP A 72 0.78 10.05 -6.08
CA TRP A 72 0.24 9.14 -5.08
C TRP A 72 1.29 8.80 -4.01
N GLY A 73 1.64 9.77 -3.21
CA GLY A 73 2.58 9.65 -2.11
C GLY A 73 2.26 10.62 -0.97
N PRO A 74 2.86 10.41 0.23
CA PRO A 74 2.62 11.24 1.41
C PRO A 74 2.92 12.72 1.18
N SER A 75 3.97 13.04 0.44
CA SER A 75 4.39 14.41 0.11
C SER A 75 3.38 15.19 -0.74
N ARG A 76 2.45 14.49 -1.40
CA ARG A 76 1.37 15.05 -2.22
C ARG A 76 -0.03 14.73 -1.66
N ASN A 77 -0.12 14.32 -0.40
CA ASN A 77 -1.38 13.94 0.26
C ASN A 77 -2.22 12.94 -0.55
N PHE A 78 -1.57 12.02 -1.26
CA PHE A 78 -2.22 10.97 -2.05
C PHE A 78 -3.27 11.52 -3.02
N GLN A 79 -2.86 12.33 -4.00
CA GLN A 79 -3.73 12.87 -5.05
C GLN A 79 -4.27 11.73 -5.95
N HIS A 80 -5.32 11.06 -5.48
CA HIS A 80 -5.85 9.85 -6.11
C HIS A 80 -6.31 10.09 -7.54
N LEU A 81 -7.12 11.13 -7.77
CA LEU A 81 -7.74 11.39 -9.08
C LEU A 81 -6.72 11.77 -10.13
N GLU A 82 -5.77 12.63 -9.78
CA GLU A 82 -4.69 13.08 -10.65
C GLU A 82 -3.75 11.93 -11.01
N ALA A 83 -3.43 11.06 -10.02
CA ALA A 83 -2.61 9.87 -10.25
C ALA A 83 -3.33 8.86 -11.16
N ILE A 84 -4.65 8.64 -10.98
CA ILE A 84 -5.47 7.81 -11.85
C ILE A 84 -5.48 8.37 -13.27
N ALA A 85 -5.64 9.70 -13.45
CA ALA A 85 -5.64 10.34 -14.76
C ALA A 85 -4.30 10.15 -15.47
N ALA A 86 -3.17 10.33 -14.77
CA ALA A 86 -1.84 10.10 -15.33
C ALA A 86 -1.64 8.63 -15.75
N LEU A 87 -2.07 7.65 -14.94
CA LEU A 87 -1.96 6.23 -15.30
C LEU A 87 -2.86 5.85 -16.47
N LYS A 88 -4.08 6.39 -16.54
CA LYS A 88 -4.96 6.21 -17.71
C LYS A 88 -4.33 6.79 -18.97
N ARG A 89 -3.68 7.97 -18.88
CA ARG A 89 -2.95 8.55 -20.02
C ARG A 89 -1.81 7.63 -20.45
N ALA A 90 -0.99 7.13 -19.53
CA ALA A 90 0.07 6.17 -19.83
C ALA A 90 -0.47 4.93 -20.58
N LEU A 91 -1.56 4.34 -20.07
CA LEU A 91 -2.19 3.14 -20.66
C LEU A 91 -2.89 3.42 -22.02
N SER A 92 -3.33 4.64 -22.27
CA SER A 92 -3.88 5.02 -23.60
C SER A 92 -2.79 5.19 -24.66
N LEU A 93 -1.58 5.56 -24.24
CA LEU A 93 -0.41 5.69 -25.11
C LEU A 93 0.25 4.32 -25.36
N GLN A 94 0.33 3.49 -24.31
CA GLN A 94 0.91 2.16 -24.38
C GLN A 94 0.19 1.22 -23.42
N ASN A 95 -0.46 0.19 -23.92
CA ASN A 95 -1.37 -0.68 -23.16
C ASN A 95 -0.70 -1.88 -22.48
N ASN A 96 0.61 -2.06 -22.61
CA ASN A 96 1.37 -3.20 -22.06
C ASN A 96 2.33 -2.77 -20.92
N LEU A 97 1.93 -1.80 -20.11
CA LEU A 97 2.73 -1.27 -18.99
C LEU A 97 2.33 -1.92 -17.65
N PRO A 98 3.05 -2.94 -17.15
CA PRO A 98 2.68 -3.66 -15.93
C PRO A 98 2.68 -2.75 -14.69
N HIS A 99 3.62 -1.80 -14.61
CA HIS A 99 3.68 -0.85 -13.50
C HIS A 99 2.47 0.10 -13.47
N ALA A 100 1.94 0.50 -14.64
CA ALA A 100 0.76 1.34 -14.71
C ALA A 100 -0.49 0.59 -14.23
N TYR A 101 -0.72 -0.64 -14.69
CA TYR A 101 -1.81 -1.48 -14.21
C TYR A 101 -1.73 -1.74 -12.71
N ASN A 102 -0.55 -2.11 -12.22
CA ASN A 102 -0.36 -2.41 -10.80
C ASN A 102 -0.64 -1.17 -9.92
N ARG A 103 -0.08 -0.01 -10.27
CA ARG A 103 -0.30 1.21 -9.49
C ARG A 103 -1.76 1.67 -9.58
N LEU A 104 -2.39 1.59 -10.75
CA LEU A 104 -3.80 1.93 -10.92
C LEU A 104 -4.70 1.02 -10.07
N GLY A 105 -4.47 -0.29 -10.09
CA GLY A 105 -5.17 -1.23 -9.23
C GLY A 105 -4.97 -0.91 -7.74
N THR A 106 -3.74 -0.57 -7.33
CA THR A 106 -3.45 -0.18 -5.94
C THR A 106 -4.25 1.06 -5.51
N ILE A 107 -4.25 2.11 -6.33
CA ILE A 107 -4.99 3.34 -6.02
C ILE A 107 -6.51 3.06 -5.95
N LEU A 108 -7.05 2.33 -6.92
CA LEU A 108 -8.47 1.95 -6.96
C LEU A 108 -8.88 1.14 -5.72
N ALA A 109 -8.03 0.21 -5.27
CA ALA A 109 -8.28 -0.55 -4.05
C ALA A 109 -8.31 0.36 -2.81
N HIS A 110 -7.38 1.32 -2.70
CA HIS A 110 -7.30 2.24 -1.56
C HIS A 110 -8.50 3.18 -1.46
N ILE A 111 -9.15 3.52 -2.58
CA ILE A 111 -10.40 4.30 -2.58
C ILE A 111 -11.68 3.45 -2.60
N GLY A 112 -11.55 2.13 -2.44
CA GLY A 112 -12.68 1.21 -2.30
C GLY A 112 -13.28 0.67 -3.59
N LEU A 113 -12.71 0.97 -4.76
CA LEU A 113 -13.15 0.44 -6.06
C LEU A 113 -12.55 -0.96 -6.32
N LEU A 114 -12.85 -1.92 -5.42
CA LEU A 114 -12.19 -3.22 -5.34
C LEU A 114 -12.34 -4.08 -6.61
N ASP A 115 -13.51 -4.09 -7.24
CA ASP A 115 -13.71 -4.85 -8.48
C ASP A 115 -12.91 -4.26 -9.65
N ARG A 116 -12.84 -2.94 -9.76
CA ARG A 116 -12.02 -2.27 -10.75
C ARG A 116 -10.52 -2.48 -10.48
N ALA A 117 -10.12 -2.47 -9.20
CA ALA A 117 -8.75 -2.79 -8.83
C ALA A 117 -8.36 -4.19 -9.29
N ARG A 118 -9.21 -5.19 -9.03
CA ARG A 118 -9.02 -6.57 -9.48
C ARG A 118 -8.88 -6.65 -11.00
N GLU A 119 -9.78 -6.01 -11.73
CA GLU A 119 -9.71 -5.93 -13.20
C GLU A 119 -8.34 -5.39 -13.68
N MET A 120 -7.83 -4.32 -13.06
CA MET A 120 -6.53 -3.76 -13.45
C MET A 120 -5.38 -4.75 -13.21
N TYR A 121 -5.39 -5.48 -12.11
CA TYR A 121 -4.36 -6.49 -11.84
C TYR A 121 -4.44 -7.67 -12.82
N GLU A 122 -5.64 -8.12 -13.15
CA GLU A 122 -5.85 -9.19 -14.14
C GLU A 122 -5.40 -8.76 -15.54
N ARG A 123 -5.71 -7.54 -15.96
CA ARG A 123 -5.24 -6.95 -17.24
C ARG A 123 -3.73 -6.75 -17.30
N GLY A 124 -3.08 -6.42 -16.20
CA GLY A 124 -1.63 -6.25 -16.12
C GLY A 124 -0.85 -7.56 -16.06
N ARG A 125 -1.49 -8.66 -15.63
CA ARG A 125 -0.84 -9.97 -15.41
C ARG A 125 -0.06 -10.50 -16.64
N PRO A 126 -0.58 -10.46 -17.88
CA PRO A 126 0.13 -10.98 -19.05
C PRO A 126 1.44 -10.23 -19.38
N PHE A 127 1.60 -8.99 -18.91
CA PHE A 127 2.75 -8.14 -19.21
C PHE A 127 3.82 -8.20 -18.13
N GLN A 128 3.61 -8.96 -17.05
CA GLN A 128 4.61 -9.11 -15.99
C GLN A 128 5.65 -10.14 -16.39
N PRO A 129 6.96 -9.85 -16.23
CA PRO A 129 8.05 -10.74 -16.69
C PRO A 129 8.15 -12.07 -15.91
N GLN A 130 7.53 -12.14 -14.76
CA GLN A 130 7.40 -13.35 -13.94
C GLN A 130 5.92 -13.57 -13.66
N LYS A 131 5.52 -14.82 -13.40
CA LYS A 131 4.17 -15.16 -12.91
C LYS A 131 3.91 -14.57 -11.50
N ALA A 132 4.63 -13.51 -11.16
CA ALA A 132 4.56 -12.87 -9.86
C ALA A 132 3.11 -12.48 -9.57
N VAL A 133 2.55 -13.16 -8.60
CA VAL A 133 1.27 -12.76 -8.01
C VAL A 133 1.45 -11.31 -7.54
N SER A 134 0.69 -10.40 -8.08
CA SER A 134 0.71 -9.03 -7.59
C SER A 134 0.27 -9.05 -6.13
N HIS A 135 1.15 -8.62 -5.20
CA HIS A 135 0.81 -8.49 -3.78
C HIS A 135 -0.51 -7.74 -3.57
N SER A 136 -0.83 -6.89 -4.48
CA SER A 136 -2.00 -6.04 -4.44
C SER A 136 -3.32 -6.79 -4.72
N ILE A 137 -3.29 -7.93 -5.46
CA ILE A 137 -4.51 -8.75 -5.64
C ILE A 137 -4.87 -9.50 -4.35
N VAL A 138 -3.87 -9.93 -3.57
CA VAL A 138 -4.07 -10.51 -2.23
C VAL A 138 -4.80 -9.52 -1.33
N GLN A 139 -4.38 -8.26 -1.36
CA GLN A 139 -5.01 -7.19 -0.60
C GLN A 139 -6.48 -6.97 -1.00
N VAL A 140 -6.78 -6.97 -2.30
CA VAL A 140 -8.17 -6.87 -2.79
C VAL A 140 -9.03 -8.03 -2.30
N TYR A 141 -8.52 -9.26 -2.34
CA TYR A 141 -9.24 -10.41 -1.83
C TYR A 141 -9.47 -10.34 -0.32
N LEU A 142 -8.49 -9.90 0.47
CA LEU A 142 -8.64 -9.69 1.92
C LEU A 142 -9.71 -8.62 2.21
N TRP A 143 -9.67 -7.48 1.53
CA TRP A 143 -10.63 -6.38 1.74
C TRP A 143 -12.03 -6.69 1.20
N SER A 144 -12.13 -7.61 0.23
CA SER A 144 -13.40 -8.15 -0.26
C SER A 144 -13.91 -9.35 0.54
N GLN A 145 -13.20 -9.75 1.63
CA GLN A 145 -13.50 -10.93 2.46
C GLN A 145 -13.48 -12.28 1.68
N GLN A 146 -12.73 -12.35 0.60
CA GLN A 146 -12.51 -13.57 -0.19
C GLN A 146 -11.27 -14.32 0.34
N TYR A 147 -11.32 -14.76 1.59
CA TYR A 147 -10.15 -15.25 2.34
C TYR A 147 -9.49 -16.48 1.72
N GLU A 148 -10.27 -17.41 1.16
CA GLU A 148 -9.74 -18.60 0.47
C GLU A 148 -8.91 -18.21 -0.77
N ARG A 149 -9.41 -17.24 -1.56
CA ARG A 149 -8.67 -16.73 -2.72
C ARG A 149 -7.42 -15.97 -2.28
N ALA A 150 -7.53 -15.15 -1.23
CA ALA A 150 -6.39 -14.46 -0.65
C ALA A 150 -5.31 -15.46 -0.20
N HIS A 151 -5.70 -16.54 0.46
CA HIS A 151 -4.79 -17.59 0.93
C HIS A 151 -4.08 -18.28 -0.24
N THR A 152 -4.81 -18.70 -1.27
CA THR A 152 -4.25 -19.37 -2.46
C THR A 152 -3.20 -18.50 -3.17
N GLU A 153 -3.52 -17.24 -3.45
CA GLU A 153 -2.59 -16.32 -4.11
C GLU A 153 -1.38 -16.00 -3.22
N LEU A 154 -1.60 -15.87 -1.91
CA LEU A 154 -0.56 -15.61 -0.93
C LEU A 154 0.45 -16.75 -0.81
N GLU A 155 -0.01 -18.01 -0.80
CA GLU A 155 0.88 -19.18 -0.75
C GLU A 155 1.73 -19.28 -2.03
N ALA A 156 1.15 -18.99 -3.20
CA ALA A 156 1.91 -18.91 -4.44
C ALA A 156 2.99 -17.80 -4.37
N TRP A 157 2.61 -16.61 -3.88
CA TRP A 157 3.54 -15.49 -3.75
C TRP A 157 4.67 -15.76 -2.74
N ARG A 158 4.36 -16.35 -1.59
CA ARG A 158 5.37 -16.70 -0.58
C ARG A 158 6.39 -17.72 -1.08
N LYS A 159 5.98 -18.66 -1.94
CA LYS A 159 6.90 -19.59 -2.61
C LYS A 159 7.87 -18.89 -3.56
N GLU A 160 7.37 -17.91 -4.32
CA GLU A 160 8.18 -17.16 -5.29
C GLU A 160 9.09 -16.11 -4.60
N SER A 161 8.58 -15.47 -3.57
CA SER A 161 9.25 -14.34 -2.90
C SER A 161 9.17 -14.44 -1.38
N PRO A 162 9.83 -15.42 -0.74
CA PRO A 162 9.68 -15.71 0.67
C PRO A 162 10.17 -14.56 1.59
N ASN A 163 11.05 -13.69 1.07
CA ASN A 163 11.61 -12.56 1.81
C ASN A 163 10.88 -11.23 1.53
N ASN A 164 9.80 -11.25 0.75
CA ASN A 164 9.04 -10.04 0.48
C ASN A 164 8.29 -9.57 1.73
N LYS A 165 8.51 -8.31 2.14
CA LYS A 165 7.91 -7.68 3.31
C LYS A 165 6.38 -7.81 3.34
N TYR A 166 5.73 -7.58 2.20
CA TYR A 166 4.28 -7.64 2.10
C TYR A 166 3.74 -9.08 2.11
N ALA A 167 4.45 -10.05 1.52
CA ALA A 167 4.08 -11.46 1.63
C ALA A 167 4.15 -11.95 3.09
N ILE A 168 5.13 -11.45 3.85
CA ILE A 168 5.26 -11.69 5.29
C ILE A 168 4.12 -11.01 6.07
N TYR A 169 3.79 -9.77 5.75
CA TYR A 169 2.73 -8.99 6.39
C TYR A 169 1.33 -9.55 6.13
N PHE A 170 1.01 -9.94 4.90
CA PHE A 170 -0.30 -10.48 4.58
C PHE A 170 -0.50 -11.93 5.06
N GLY A 171 0.58 -12.68 5.26
CA GLY A 171 0.53 -14.10 5.64
C GLY A 171 -0.39 -14.45 6.80
N PRO A 172 -0.32 -13.77 7.94
CA PRO A 172 -1.16 -14.07 9.10
C PRO A 172 -2.63 -13.71 8.93
N GLN A 173 -2.98 -12.78 8.03
CA GLN A 173 -4.31 -12.16 7.99
C GLN A 173 -5.45 -13.13 7.66
N PRO A 174 -5.36 -14.03 6.66
CA PRO A 174 -6.41 -15.02 6.42
C PRO A 174 -6.67 -15.91 7.64
N HIS A 175 -5.62 -16.30 8.36
CA HIS A 175 -5.72 -17.10 9.58
C HIS A 175 -6.40 -16.31 10.72
N MET A 176 -6.08 -15.02 10.86
CA MET A 176 -6.75 -14.15 11.84
C MET A 176 -8.24 -14.03 11.54
N MET A 177 -8.61 -13.84 10.28
CA MET A 177 -10.01 -13.71 9.86
C MET A 177 -10.79 -15.02 10.00
N ALA A 178 -10.13 -16.16 9.85
CA ALA A 178 -10.70 -17.49 10.06
C ALA A 178 -10.73 -17.94 11.55
N GLY A 179 -10.24 -17.11 12.50
CA GLY A 179 -10.15 -17.49 13.92
C GLY A 179 -9.06 -18.53 14.23
N ASN A 180 -8.17 -18.81 13.28
CA ASN A 180 -7.05 -19.74 13.47
C ASN A 180 -5.88 -19.05 14.18
N TRP A 181 -6.10 -18.74 15.46
CA TRP A 181 -5.16 -17.95 16.28
C TRP A 181 -3.78 -18.59 16.44
N LYS A 182 -3.72 -19.93 16.47
CA LYS A 182 -2.45 -20.66 16.59
C LYS A 182 -1.56 -20.41 15.37
N ALA A 183 -2.10 -20.60 14.16
CA ALA A 183 -1.36 -20.36 12.92
C ALA A 183 -0.98 -18.87 12.77
N ALA A 184 -1.91 -17.95 13.04
CA ALA A 184 -1.65 -16.51 13.00
C ALA A 184 -0.51 -16.11 13.96
N LYS A 185 -0.51 -16.63 15.19
CA LYS A 185 0.52 -16.36 16.20
C LYS A 185 1.89 -16.86 15.77
N THR A 186 1.97 -18.08 15.22
CA THR A 186 3.21 -18.66 14.71
C THR A 186 3.78 -17.79 13.58
N MET A 187 2.97 -17.48 12.56
CA MET A 187 3.40 -16.66 11.43
C MET A 187 3.82 -15.24 11.81
N LEU A 188 3.12 -14.61 12.76
CA LEU A 188 3.52 -13.30 13.30
C LEU A 188 4.81 -13.38 14.12
N GLY A 189 5.05 -14.46 14.83
CA GLY A 189 6.31 -14.72 15.53
C GLY A 189 7.48 -14.78 14.56
N GLU A 190 7.36 -15.56 13.50
CA GLU A 190 8.36 -15.66 12.43
C GLU A 190 8.56 -14.31 11.70
N ALA A 191 7.48 -13.61 11.43
CA ALA A 191 7.52 -12.29 10.80
C ALA A 191 8.33 -11.27 11.63
N LEU A 192 8.12 -11.24 12.95
CA LEU A 192 8.85 -10.36 13.87
C LEU A 192 10.31 -10.75 14.08
N GLN A 193 10.66 -12.03 13.96
CA GLN A 193 12.08 -12.45 13.96
C GLN A 193 12.81 -11.90 12.73
N ARG A 194 12.14 -11.84 11.58
CA ARG A 194 12.71 -11.35 10.31
C ARG A 194 12.67 -9.82 10.18
N LEU A 195 11.62 -9.20 10.71
CA LEU A 195 11.33 -7.76 10.60
C LEU A 195 10.91 -7.22 11.99
N PRO A 196 11.83 -7.13 12.96
CA PRO A 196 11.50 -6.85 14.37
C PRO A 196 10.95 -5.44 14.62
N ASP A 197 11.32 -4.49 13.76
CA ASP A 197 10.95 -3.07 13.89
C ASP A 197 9.97 -2.60 12.81
N GLU A 198 9.34 -3.53 12.06
CA GLU A 198 8.38 -3.17 11.00
C GLU A 198 7.02 -2.81 11.62
N PRO A 199 6.57 -1.53 11.53
CA PRO A 199 5.33 -1.08 12.17
C PRO A 199 4.09 -1.84 11.71
N LEU A 200 4.02 -2.22 10.43
CA LEU A 200 2.92 -3.01 9.88
C LEU A 200 2.75 -4.35 10.60
N ILE A 201 3.86 -5.01 10.94
CA ILE A 201 3.83 -6.32 11.61
C ILE A 201 3.59 -6.15 13.09
N ILE A 202 4.19 -5.13 13.71
CA ILE A 202 3.99 -4.83 15.13
C ILE A 202 2.52 -4.49 15.41
N SER A 203 1.91 -3.63 14.60
CA SER A 203 0.50 -3.26 14.76
C SER A 203 -0.44 -4.43 14.44
N LEU A 204 -0.13 -5.28 13.46
CA LEU A 204 -0.89 -6.49 13.18
C LEU A 204 -0.85 -7.48 14.35
N LYS A 205 0.29 -7.62 15.04
CA LYS A 205 0.39 -8.38 16.29
C LYS A 205 -0.50 -7.77 17.37
N GLY A 206 -0.57 -6.45 17.45
CA GLY A 206 -1.49 -5.74 18.35
C GLY A 206 -2.95 -6.08 18.07
N VAL A 207 -3.36 -6.15 16.80
CA VAL A 207 -4.71 -6.60 16.42
C VAL A 207 -4.97 -8.03 16.88
N LEU A 208 -4.02 -8.96 16.69
CA LEU A 208 -4.16 -10.33 17.20
C LEU A 208 -4.30 -10.39 18.72
N HIS A 209 -3.51 -9.61 19.46
CA HIS A 209 -3.64 -9.51 20.90
C HIS A 209 -5.03 -8.99 21.31
N ALA A 210 -5.54 -7.96 20.65
CA ALA A 210 -6.88 -7.42 20.91
C ALA A 210 -7.99 -8.45 20.63
N LEU A 211 -7.90 -9.19 19.51
CA LEU A 211 -8.84 -10.24 19.12
C LEU A 211 -8.84 -11.43 20.14
N THR A 212 -7.71 -11.68 20.80
CA THR A 212 -7.56 -12.75 21.79
C THR A 212 -7.71 -12.27 23.24
N GLY A 213 -8.18 -11.02 23.46
CA GLY A 213 -8.47 -10.47 24.79
C GLY A 213 -7.25 -9.96 25.56
N ASN A 214 -6.06 -9.95 24.97
CA ASN A 214 -4.82 -9.50 25.62
C ASN A 214 -4.64 -7.97 25.47
N VAL A 215 -5.47 -7.18 26.16
CA VAL A 215 -5.60 -5.73 25.99
C VAL A 215 -4.29 -4.99 26.24
N GLU A 216 -3.57 -5.32 27.30
CA GLU A 216 -2.31 -4.66 27.67
C GLU A 216 -1.25 -4.83 26.56
N GLN A 217 -1.05 -6.06 26.07
CA GLN A 217 -0.12 -6.33 24.98
C GLN A 217 -0.55 -5.65 23.68
N ALA A 218 -1.85 -5.60 23.40
CA ALA A 218 -2.37 -4.90 22.22
C ALA A 218 -2.01 -3.41 22.25
N LEU A 219 -2.23 -2.74 23.38
CA LEU A 219 -1.89 -1.32 23.55
C LEU A 219 -0.36 -1.08 23.56
N GLY A 220 0.42 -1.98 24.11
CA GLY A 220 1.89 -1.94 24.03
C GLY A 220 2.41 -2.00 22.59
N CYS A 221 1.72 -2.71 21.69
CA CYS A 221 2.06 -2.74 20.27
C CYS A 221 1.83 -1.39 19.58
N ILE A 222 0.85 -0.59 20.00
CA ILE A 222 0.63 0.77 19.45
C ILE A 222 1.85 1.65 19.71
N ALA A 223 2.32 1.71 20.97
CA ALA A 223 3.46 2.54 21.33
C ALA A 223 4.72 2.15 20.53
N ARG A 224 4.96 0.84 20.37
CA ARG A 224 6.09 0.32 19.58
C ARG A 224 5.96 0.65 18.09
N ALA A 225 4.77 0.49 17.51
CA ALA A 225 4.54 0.79 16.10
C ALA A 225 4.71 2.29 15.79
N CYS A 226 4.25 3.15 16.70
CA CYS A 226 4.41 4.61 16.57
C CYS A 226 5.85 5.09 16.77
N ALA A 227 6.65 4.40 17.56
CA ALA A 227 8.05 4.73 17.81
C ALA A 227 8.98 4.34 16.66
N SER A 228 8.54 3.47 15.74
CA SER A 228 9.38 3.01 14.63
C SER A 228 9.40 4.00 13.47
N PRO A 229 10.58 4.40 12.99
CA PRO A 229 10.71 5.35 11.87
C PRO A 229 10.47 4.73 10.49
N LYS A 230 10.24 3.41 10.41
CA LYS A 230 10.37 2.65 9.15
C LYS A 230 9.16 2.62 8.22
N SER A 231 7.98 3.09 8.65
CA SER A 231 6.77 2.99 7.83
C SER A 231 6.39 4.35 7.26
N PHE A 232 6.93 4.70 6.10
CA PHE A 232 6.62 5.99 5.49
C PHE A 232 5.48 5.90 4.45
N GLY A 233 5.66 5.15 3.36
CA GLY A 233 4.72 5.15 2.24
C GLY A 233 3.36 4.55 2.56
N HIS A 234 3.32 3.48 3.36
CA HIS A 234 2.10 2.77 3.74
C HIS A 234 1.75 2.90 5.23
N ALA A 235 2.14 4.01 5.87
CA ALA A 235 1.83 4.28 7.28
C ALA A 235 0.32 4.21 7.58
N HIS A 236 -0.52 4.52 6.60
CA HIS A 236 -1.98 4.45 6.71
C HIS A 236 -2.50 3.04 7.08
N HIS A 237 -1.85 1.97 6.67
CA HIS A 237 -2.23 0.62 7.12
C HIS A 237 -1.89 0.37 8.59
N THR A 238 -0.77 0.90 9.07
CA THR A 238 -0.44 0.88 10.51
C THR A 238 -1.49 1.66 11.30
N TYR A 239 -1.90 2.84 10.83
CA TYR A 239 -2.93 3.66 11.48
C TYR A 239 -4.28 2.96 11.49
N TYR A 240 -4.64 2.30 10.40
CA TYR A 240 -5.84 1.47 10.32
C TYR A 240 -5.83 0.34 11.35
N GLN A 241 -4.71 -0.37 11.50
CA GLN A 241 -4.57 -1.44 12.50
C GLN A 241 -4.63 -0.90 13.93
N ILE A 242 -4.08 0.29 14.19
CA ILE A 242 -4.22 0.96 15.48
C ILE A 242 -5.68 1.31 15.75
N ALA A 243 -6.43 1.77 14.74
CA ALA A 243 -7.86 1.98 14.85
C ALA A 243 -8.59 0.68 15.24
N CYS A 244 -8.26 -0.45 14.61
CA CYS A 244 -8.79 -1.77 14.95
C CYS A 244 -8.46 -2.17 16.40
N ILE A 245 -7.23 -1.95 16.87
CA ILE A 245 -6.84 -2.25 18.26
C ILE A 245 -7.72 -1.45 19.24
N HIS A 246 -7.88 -0.15 19.04
CA HIS A 246 -8.71 0.69 19.89
C HIS A 246 -10.18 0.28 19.83
N ALA A 247 -10.72 -0.03 18.65
CA ALA A 247 -12.10 -0.50 18.51
C ALA A 247 -12.35 -1.80 19.26
N LEU A 248 -11.46 -2.80 19.10
CA LEU A 248 -11.55 -4.10 19.77
C LEU A 248 -11.39 -3.98 21.31
N THR A 249 -10.61 -2.99 21.77
CA THR A 249 -10.43 -2.72 23.21
C THR A 249 -11.45 -1.71 23.77
N ARG A 250 -12.56 -1.45 23.05
CA ARG A 250 -13.68 -0.57 23.42
C ARG A 250 -13.31 0.91 23.60
N ARG A 251 -12.20 1.35 23.05
CA ARG A 251 -11.75 2.76 23.03
C ARG A 251 -12.24 3.44 21.75
N ARG A 252 -13.56 3.53 21.60
CA ARG A 252 -14.27 3.89 20.36
C ARG A 252 -13.79 5.21 19.75
N ARG A 253 -13.67 6.27 20.57
CA ARG A 253 -13.25 7.60 20.11
C ARG A 253 -11.83 7.59 19.55
N ALA A 254 -10.89 7.07 20.32
CA ALA A 254 -9.50 6.93 19.86
C ALA A 254 -9.40 6.06 18.60
N GLY A 255 -10.19 4.98 18.50
CA GLY A 255 -10.26 4.16 17.31
C GLY A 255 -10.74 4.93 16.08
N PHE A 256 -11.74 5.80 16.24
CA PHE A 256 -12.24 6.64 15.15
C PHE A 256 -11.20 7.68 14.70
N GLU A 257 -10.55 8.37 15.63
CA GLU A 257 -9.47 9.33 15.33
C GLU A 257 -8.33 8.70 14.53
N TRP A 258 -7.95 7.46 14.86
CA TRP A 258 -6.94 6.72 14.10
C TRP A 258 -7.45 6.27 12.73
N LEU A 259 -8.74 5.96 12.59
CA LEU A 259 -9.35 5.67 11.28
C LEU A 259 -9.35 6.91 10.39
N GLU A 260 -9.73 8.08 10.91
CA GLU A 260 -9.64 9.35 10.18
C GLU A 260 -8.20 9.64 9.74
N ARG A 261 -7.22 9.39 10.61
CA ARG A 261 -5.81 9.53 10.26
C ARG A 261 -5.39 8.57 9.14
N SER A 262 -5.89 7.34 9.15
CA SER A 262 -5.64 6.38 8.08
C SER A 262 -6.22 6.87 6.75
N VAL A 263 -7.46 7.40 6.78
CA VAL A 263 -8.13 7.96 5.60
C VAL A 263 -7.38 9.17 5.06
N SER A 264 -7.03 10.13 5.92
CA SER A 264 -6.32 11.35 5.51
C SER A 264 -4.91 11.10 4.94
N THR A 265 -4.36 9.93 5.20
CA THR A 265 -3.05 9.50 4.69
C THR A 265 -3.15 8.46 3.56
N GLY A 266 -4.30 8.38 2.88
CA GLY A 266 -4.43 7.67 1.61
C GLY A 266 -5.20 6.35 1.63
N PHE A 267 -5.72 5.89 2.79
CA PHE A 267 -6.49 4.65 2.87
C PHE A 267 -7.97 4.94 3.09
N ALA A 268 -8.71 5.09 2.01
CA ALA A 268 -10.13 5.45 1.99
C ALA A 268 -11.05 4.30 1.56
N CYS A 269 -10.66 3.05 1.84
CA CYS A 269 -11.39 1.85 1.42
C CYS A 269 -12.67 1.63 2.24
N TRP A 270 -13.66 2.52 2.08
CA TRP A 270 -14.92 2.51 2.81
C TRP A 270 -15.69 1.17 2.73
N PRO A 271 -15.69 0.38 1.61
CA PRO A 271 -16.40 -0.90 1.59
C PRO A 271 -15.80 -1.92 2.55
N PHE A 272 -14.48 -1.84 2.75
CA PHE A 272 -13.78 -2.65 3.73
C PHE A 272 -14.12 -2.20 5.17
N PHE A 273 -14.14 -0.89 5.45
CA PHE A 273 -14.47 -0.36 6.77
C PHE A 273 -15.88 -0.77 7.22
N LEU A 274 -16.84 -0.83 6.30
CA LEU A 274 -18.20 -1.28 6.58
C LEU A 274 -18.29 -2.75 6.96
N LYS A 275 -17.36 -3.58 6.49
CA LYS A 275 -17.42 -5.04 6.65
C LYS A 275 -16.42 -5.60 7.65
N ASP A 276 -15.32 -4.90 7.96
CA ASP A 276 -14.30 -5.42 8.86
C ASP A 276 -14.83 -5.62 10.28
N PRO A 277 -14.85 -6.87 10.81
CA PRO A 277 -15.34 -7.14 12.16
C PRO A 277 -14.57 -6.38 13.24
N CYS A 278 -13.31 -6.03 13.01
CA CYS A 278 -12.50 -5.26 13.95
C CYS A 278 -13.06 -3.86 14.23
N LEU A 279 -13.78 -3.25 13.26
CA LEU A 279 -14.36 -1.92 13.40
C LEU A 279 -15.81 -1.91 13.93
N LYS A 280 -16.38 -3.06 14.31
CA LYS A 280 -17.79 -3.15 14.72
C LYS A 280 -18.19 -2.07 15.73
N ASN A 281 -17.39 -1.85 16.76
CA ASN A 281 -17.68 -0.89 17.82
C ASN A 281 -17.57 0.58 17.38
N ILE A 282 -16.79 0.88 16.35
CA ILE A 282 -16.65 2.24 15.80
C ILE A 282 -17.81 2.56 14.86
N ARG A 283 -18.33 1.59 14.12
CA ARG A 283 -19.44 1.79 13.17
C ARG A 283 -20.72 2.32 13.82
N GLU A 284 -20.87 2.18 15.12
CA GLU A 284 -22.01 2.71 15.88
C GLU A 284 -21.88 4.22 16.19
N LEU A 285 -20.75 4.86 15.85
CA LEU A 285 -20.55 6.30 16.02
C LEU A 285 -21.19 7.06 14.85
N PRO A 286 -21.95 8.13 15.10
CA PRO A 286 -22.52 8.97 14.04
C PRO A 286 -21.46 9.52 13.07
N GLU A 287 -20.27 9.84 13.61
CA GLU A 287 -19.14 10.36 12.84
C GLU A 287 -18.62 9.33 11.81
N PHE A 288 -18.76 8.02 12.08
CA PHE A 288 -18.38 6.98 11.14
C PHE A 288 -19.27 6.99 9.89
N GLU A 289 -20.57 7.18 10.04
CA GLU A 289 -21.51 7.30 8.91
C GLU A 289 -21.20 8.52 8.05
N LEU A 290 -20.91 9.66 8.68
CA LEU A 290 -20.51 10.88 7.98
C LEU A 290 -19.20 10.67 7.21
N LEU A 291 -18.20 10.01 7.81
CA LEU A 291 -16.95 9.69 7.15
C LEU A 291 -17.20 8.82 5.91
N VAL A 292 -17.93 7.71 6.05
CA VAL A 292 -18.22 6.80 4.92
C VAL A 292 -18.98 7.52 3.81
N SER A 293 -20.00 8.31 4.14
CA SER A 293 -20.77 9.09 3.16
C SER A 293 -19.87 10.06 2.38
N SER A 294 -18.93 10.72 3.06
CA SER A 294 -17.98 11.62 2.41
C SER A 294 -17.00 10.90 1.45
N LEU A 295 -16.71 9.62 1.70
CA LEU A 295 -15.82 8.81 0.85
C LEU A 295 -16.54 8.22 -0.38
N GLN A 296 -17.86 8.03 -0.31
CA GLN A 296 -18.68 7.54 -1.41
C GLN A 296 -18.93 8.61 -2.49
N THR A 297 -18.86 9.88 -2.13
CA THR A 297 -19.13 11.02 -3.01
C THR A 297 -17.87 11.55 -3.71
N LYS A 298 -16.70 11.06 -3.37
CA LYS A 298 -15.40 11.40 -4.00
C LYS A 298 -15.00 10.36 -5.04
#